data_0d7dbc355bc24cb728c3badaeed4e3e0
#
_entry.id   0d7dbc355bc24cb728c3badaeed4e3e0
#
_cell.length_a   1.000
_cell.length_b   1.000
_cell.length_c   1.000
_cell.angle_alpha   90.00
_cell.angle_beta   90.00
_cell.angle_gamma   90.00
#
_symmetry.space_group_name_H-M   'P 1'
#
loop_
_entity.id
_entity.type
_entity.pdbx_description
1 polymer ?
#
loop_
_entity_poly.entity_id
_entity_poly.type
_entity_poly.pdbx_seq_one_letter_code
_entity_poly.pdbx_strand_id
1 'polypeptide(L)'
;MRAATPRDLAEIGELAGELVRQHHGFDAARFMLIPNVEAGYARFFAGELSNPETIILAAEDGGKIVGYAYARLEGRDWNALLDAHAALHDIFVAPHARRKGVARRLVAAVRERAQGKGAPRLVLHTASKNQSARDFFAALGFRETMIELTAEL
;
A
#
# COMPACT_ATOMS: atom_id res chain seq x y z
N MET A 1 0.37 -12.84 9.13
CA MET A 1 0.03 -11.42 9.03
C MET A 1 -0.22 -10.88 10.42
N ARG A 2 0.43 -9.82 10.79
CA ARG A 2 0.26 -9.14 12.08
C ARG A 2 0.39 -7.62 11.91
N ALA A 3 0.01 -6.86 12.93
CA ALA A 3 0.35 -5.45 12.97
C ALA A 3 1.88 -5.28 12.96
N ALA A 4 2.34 -4.26 12.26
CA ALA A 4 3.75 -3.89 12.27
C ALA A 4 4.15 -3.32 13.63
N THR A 5 5.41 -3.52 13.99
CA THR A 5 6.03 -2.99 15.22
C THR A 5 7.26 -2.16 14.87
N PRO A 6 7.79 -1.36 15.79
CA PRO A 6 9.02 -0.59 15.53
C PRO A 6 10.20 -1.42 15.01
N ARG A 7 10.26 -2.71 15.36
CA ARG A 7 11.34 -3.61 14.92
C ARG A 7 11.27 -3.97 13.44
N ASP A 8 10.09 -3.85 12.83
CA ASP A 8 9.84 -4.22 11.43
C ASP A 8 10.17 -3.08 10.46
N LEU A 9 10.31 -1.85 10.96
CA LEU A 9 10.31 -0.64 10.12
C LEU A 9 11.49 -0.54 9.18
N ALA A 10 12.65 -1.08 9.55
CA ALA A 10 13.81 -1.11 8.66
C ALA A 10 13.54 -2.01 7.44
N GLU A 11 13.06 -3.23 7.65
CA GLU A 11 12.73 -4.17 6.56
C GLU A 11 11.53 -3.68 5.74
N ILE A 12 10.51 -3.09 6.38
CA ILE A 12 9.38 -2.46 5.66
C ILE A 12 9.89 -1.29 4.81
N GLY A 13 10.80 -0.47 5.32
CA GLY A 13 11.41 0.63 4.57
C GLY A 13 12.15 0.14 3.31
N GLU A 14 12.88 -0.97 3.40
CA GLU A 14 13.53 -1.60 2.24
C GLU A 14 12.51 -2.03 1.19
N LEU A 15 11.43 -2.71 1.60
CA LEU A 15 10.34 -3.12 0.70
C LEU A 15 9.60 -1.93 0.08
N ALA A 16 9.42 -0.85 0.84
CA ALA A 16 8.83 0.40 0.34
C ALA A 16 9.74 1.06 -0.71
N GLY A 17 11.05 1.05 -0.50
CA GLY A 17 12.02 1.50 -1.50
C GLY A 17 11.93 0.70 -2.81
N GLU A 18 11.77 -0.61 -2.73
CA GLU A 18 11.53 -1.45 -3.91
C GLU A 18 10.22 -1.09 -4.62
N LEU A 19 9.14 -0.84 -3.86
CA LEU A 19 7.86 -0.39 -4.40
C LEU A 19 8.00 0.93 -5.16
N VAL A 20 8.71 1.90 -4.60
CA VAL A 20 8.95 3.21 -5.25
C VAL A 20 9.74 3.03 -6.54
N ARG A 21 10.82 2.25 -6.53
CA ARG A 21 11.62 1.96 -7.74
C ARG A 21 10.80 1.24 -8.81
N GLN A 22 9.93 0.32 -8.41
CA GLN A 22 9.02 -0.35 -9.34
C GLN A 22 8.07 0.64 -10.01
N HIS A 23 7.47 1.56 -9.26
CA HIS A 23 6.57 2.59 -9.81
C HIS A 23 7.32 3.55 -10.73
N HIS A 24 8.49 4.04 -10.32
CA HIS A 24 9.35 4.86 -11.18
C HIS A 24 9.68 4.16 -12.51
N GLY A 25 9.92 2.85 -12.47
CA GLY A 25 10.14 2.04 -13.68
C GLY A 25 8.92 1.92 -14.59
N PHE A 26 7.69 2.06 -14.09
CA PHE A 26 6.49 2.12 -14.93
C PHE A 26 6.36 3.44 -15.67
N ASP A 27 6.65 4.56 -14.98
CA ASP A 27 6.56 5.90 -15.53
C ASP A 27 7.40 6.88 -14.71
N ALA A 28 8.61 7.18 -15.20
CA ALA A 28 9.56 8.04 -14.50
C ALA A 28 9.11 9.52 -14.44
N ALA A 29 8.25 9.94 -15.36
CA ALA A 29 7.69 11.30 -15.36
C ALA A 29 6.59 11.45 -14.29
N ARG A 30 5.83 10.37 -14.02
CA ARG A 30 4.72 10.38 -13.06
C ARG A 30 5.17 10.05 -11.63
N PHE A 31 6.07 9.08 -11.46
CA PHE A 31 6.46 8.57 -10.16
C PHE A 31 7.87 9.02 -9.80
N MET A 32 7.97 9.89 -8.79
CA MET A 32 9.26 10.39 -8.32
C MET A 32 10.13 9.27 -7.74
N LEU A 33 11.45 9.46 -7.85
CA LEU A 33 12.45 8.67 -7.15
C LEU A 33 13.35 9.63 -6.37
N ILE A 34 13.41 9.46 -5.05
CA ILE A 34 14.18 10.31 -4.15
C ILE A 34 15.32 9.52 -3.48
N PRO A 35 16.45 10.18 -3.13
CA PRO A 35 17.52 9.53 -2.36
C PRO A 35 17.03 9.11 -0.96
N ASN A 36 17.60 8.02 -0.44
CA ASN A 36 17.33 7.52 0.93
C ASN A 36 15.84 7.24 1.20
N VAL A 37 15.12 6.79 0.20
CA VAL A 37 13.67 6.52 0.29
C VAL A 37 13.35 5.52 1.39
N GLU A 38 14.19 4.51 1.61
CA GLU A 38 14.04 3.48 2.65
C GLU A 38 14.00 4.09 4.05
N ALA A 39 14.99 4.93 4.37
CA ALA A 39 15.04 5.62 5.65
C ALA A 39 13.89 6.64 5.81
N GLY A 40 13.46 7.25 4.71
CA GLY A 40 12.28 8.13 4.67
C GLY A 40 11.02 7.39 5.08
N TYR A 41 10.76 6.24 4.46
CA TYR A 41 9.61 5.39 4.79
C TYR A 41 9.67 4.85 6.22
N ALA A 42 10.83 4.38 6.69
CA ALA A 42 10.97 3.91 8.08
C ALA A 42 10.62 5.00 9.10
N ARG A 43 11.07 6.25 8.88
CA ARG A 43 10.70 7.40 9.74
C ARG A 43 9.21 7.74 9.64
N PHE A 44 8.65 7.75 8.43
CA PHE A 44 7.23 8.02 8.22
C PHE A 44 6.37 7.00 8.96
N PHE A 45 6.63 5.71 8.77
CA PHE A 45 5.88 4.66 9.45
C PHE A 45 6.08 4.66 10.96
N ALA A 46 7.26 5.07 11.47
CA ALA A 46 7.46 5.24 12.91
C ALA A 46 6.48 6.26 13.51
N GLY A 47 6.22 7.37 12.81
CA GLY A 47 5.20 8.34 13.20
C GLY A 47 3.77 7.80 13.10
N GLU A 48 3.51 6.95 12.13
CA GLU A 48 2.16 6.42 11.86
C GLU A 48 1.77 5.22 12.75
N LEU A 49 2.71 4.52 13.39
CA LEU A 49 2.40 3.35 14.23
C LEU A 49 1.45 3.65 15.39
N SER A 50 1.47 4.85 15.93
CA SER A 50 0.60 5.29 17.03
C SER A 50 -0.68 5.96 16.56
N ASN A 51 -0.83 6.21 15.27
CA ASN A 51 -2.00 6.86 14.71
C ASN A 51 -3.18 5.86 14.65
N PRO A 52 -4.30 6.12 15.36
CA PRO A 52 -5.44 5.20 15.41
C PRO A 52 -6.13 5.01 14.06
N GLU A 53 -5.98 5.96 13.12
CA GLU A 53 -6.56 5.86 11.78
C GLU A 53 -5.71 5.00 10.83
N THR A 54 -4.53 4.59 11.25
CA THR A 54 -3.56 3.88 10.41
C THR A 54 -3.64 2.37 10.63
N ILE A 55 -3.38 1.64 9.55
CA ILE A 55 -3.25 0.18 9.50
C ILE A 55 -1.92 -0.13 8.81
N ILE A 56 -0.91 -0.56 9.56
CA ILE A 56 0.36 -1.05 9.01
C ILE A 56 0.48 -2.52 9.34
N LEU A 57 0.57 -3.36 8.31
CA LEU A 57 0.66 -4.81 8.43
C LEU A 57 1.99 -5.31 7.90
N ALA A 58 2.54 -6.28 8.61
CA ALA A 58 3.72 -7.03 8.22
C ALA A 58 3.35 -8.49 7.89
N ALA A 59 3.87 -8.99 6.79
CA ALA A 59 3.86 -10.40 6.43
C ALA A 59 5.23 -10.99 6.74
N GLU A 60 5.29 -11.87 7.71
CA GLU A 60 6.52 -12.50 8.17
C GLU A 60 6.59 -13.96 7.69
N ASP A 61 7.77 -14.39 7.26
CA ASP A 61 8.11 -15.74 6.89
C ASP A 61 9.55 -16.05 7.35
N GLY A 62 9.73 -17.09 8.16
CA GLY A 62 11.04 -17.48 8.69
C GLY A 62 11.75 -16.37 9.48
N GLY A 63 11.01 -15.52 10.20
CA GLY A 63 11.58 -14.43 11.00
C GLY A 63 11.96 -13.18 10.20
N LYS A 64 11.65 -13.12 8.90
CA LYS A 64 11.89 -11.95 8.03
C LYS A 64 10.58 -11.39 7.51
N ILE A 65 10.55 -10.08 7.30
CA ILE A 65 9.41 -9.42 6.67
C ILE A 65 9.50 -9.60 5.15
N VAL A 66 8.54 -10.32 4.60
CA VAL A 66 8.47 -10.64 3.17
C VAL A 66 7.40 -9.85 2.42
N GLY A 67 6.69 -8.98 3.11
CA GLY A 67 5.69 -8.10 2.53
C GLY A 67 5.04 -7.21 3.57
N TYR A 68 4.46 -6.11 3.13
CA TYR A 68 3.74 -5.19 3.99
C TYR A 68 2.53 -4.59 3.29
N ALA A 69 1.63 -4.00 4.06
CA ALA A 69 0.57 -3.15 3.58
C ALA A 69 0.41 -1.94 4.51
N TYR A 70 0.18 -0.77 3.92
CA TYR A 70 -0.15 0.46 4.62
C TYR A 70 -1.48 0.98 4.12
N ALA A 71 -2.41 1.15 5.04
CA ALA A 71 -3.72 1.74 4.76
C ALA A 71 -4.07 2.75 5.85
N ARG A 72 -4.97 3.67 5.53
CA ARG A 72 -5.43 4.70 6.46
C ARG A 72 -6.92 4.95 6.27
N LEU A 73 -7.62 5.29 7.33
CA LEU A 73 -8.96 5.85 7.27
C LEU A 73 -8.87 7.31 6.86
N GLU A 74 -9.54 7.65 5.78
CA GLU A 74 -9.57 8.99 5.21
C GLU A 74 -10.98 9.57 5.35
N GLY A 75 -11.05 10.85 5.68
CA GLY A 75 -12.29 11.61 5.69
C GLY A 75 -12.83 11.87 4.30
N ARG A 76 -13.90 12.63 4.22
CA ARG A 76 -14.49 13.06 2.94
C ARG A 76 -13.51 13.98 2.20
N ASP A 77 -13.28 13.69 0.93
CA ASP A 77 -12.55 14.52 0.00
C ASP A 77 -13.51 15.17 -1.00
N TRP A 78 -13.71 16.47 -0.87
CA TRP A 78 -14.59 17.24 -1.72
C TRP A 78 -14.04 17.43 -3.15
N ASN A 79 -12.71 17.42 -3.30
CA ASN A 79 -12.08 17.57 -4.63
C ASN A 79 -12.23 16.27 -5.45
N ALA A 80 -12.09 15.14 -4.80
CA ALA A 80 -12.27 13.83 -5.41
C ALA A 80 -13.76 13.39 -5.45
N LEU A 81 -14.67 14.14 -4.83
CA LEU A 81 -16.09 13.77 -4.63
C LEU A 81 -16.22 12.37 -3.99
N LEU A 82 -15.32 12.08 -3.07
CA LEU A 82 -15.20 10.78 -2.42
C LEU A 82 -15.56 10.90 -0.93
N ASP A 83 -16.55 10.15 -0.49
CA ASP A 83 -16.94 10.11 0.92
C ASP A 83 -15.93 9.32 1.76
N ALA A 84 -16.04 9.41 3.10
CA ALA A 84 -15.14 8.73 4.02
C ALA A 84 -14.91 7.25 3.63
N HIS A 85 -13.67 6.81 3.70
CA HIS A 85 -13.23 5.51 3.21
C HIS A 85 -11.95 5.06 3.90
N ALA A 86 -11.56 3.81 3.71
CA ALA A 86 -10.19 3.39 3.93
C ALA A 86 -9.41 3.46 2.61
N ALA A 87 -8.21 4.02 2.63
CA ALA A 87 -7.30 4.05 1.49
C ALA A 87 -6.16 3.04 1.71
N LEU A 88 -5.98 2.09 0.80
CA LEU A 88 -4.80 1.24 0.75
C LEU A 88 -3.74 1.97 -0.07
N HIS A 89 -2.78 2.60 0.61
CA HIS A 89 -1.73 3.40 -0.01
C HIS A 89 -0.61 2.52 -0.57
N ASP A 90 -0.13 1.56 0.25
CA ASP A 90 0.96 0.69 -0.15
C ASP A 90 0.60 -0.78 0.08
N ILE A 91 1.02 -1.61 -0.86
CA ILE A 91 1.12 -3.06 -0.68
C ILE A 91 2.29 -3.58 -1.52
N PHE A 92 3.20 -4.28 -0.88
CA PHE A 92 4.32 -4.90 -1.57
C PHE A 92 4.65 -6.26 -0.99
N VAL A 93 5.07 -7.17 -1.86
CA VAL A 93 5.57 -8.49 -1.50
C VAL A 93 6.89 -8.72 -2.20
N ALA A 94 7.90 -9.07 -1.45
CA ALA A 94 9.23 -9.38 -1.95
C ALA A 94 9.16 -10.42 -3.08
N PRO A 95 9.96 -10.29 -4.16
CA PRO A 95 9.87 -11.16 -5.33
C PRO A 95 9.89 -12.66 -5.01
N HIS A 96 10.76 -13.09 -4.08
CA HIS A 96 10.90 -14.49 -3.67
C HIS A 96 9.69 -15.05 -2.90
N ALA A 97 8.84 -14.16 -2.36
CA ALA A 97 7.63 -14.54 -1.60
C ALA A 97 6.33 -14.39 -2.42
N ARG A 98 6.42 -13.95 -3.67
CA ARG A 98 5.27 -13.82 -4.57
C ARG A 98 4.68 -15.17 -4.95
N ARG A 99 3.43 -15.16 -5.47
CA ARG A 99 2.68 -16.36 -5.90
C ARG A 99 2.35 -17.36 -4.80
N LYS A 100 2.61 -17.01 -3.53
CA LYS A 100 2.31 -17.81 -2.33
C LYS A 100 1.07 -17.29 -1.56
N GLY A 101 0.26 -16.44 -2.18
CA GLY A 101 -0.95 -15.87 -1.58
C GLY A 101 -0.71 -14.77 -0.54
N VAL A 102 0.54 -14.28 -0.36
CA VAL A 102 0.89 -13.27 0.65
C VAL A 102 0.09 -11.98 0.45
N ALA A 103 0.07 -11.42 -0.77
CA ALA A 103 -0.68 -10.21 -1.08
C ALA A 103 -2.18 -10.36 -0.82
N ARG A 104 -2.78 -11.51 -1.18
CA ARG A 104 -4.20 -11.81 -0.92
C ARG A 104 -4.51 -11.77 0.58
N ARG A 105 -3.66 -12.37 1.41
CA ARG A 105 -3.81 -12.34 2.86
C ARG A 105 -3.62 -10.94 3.45
N LEU A 106 -2.69 -10.14 2.91
CA LEU A 106 -2.53 -8.74 3.32
C LEU A 106 -3.78 -7.92 3.02
N VAL A 107 -4.33 -8.00 1.79
CA VAL A 107 -5.57 -7.29 1.44
C VAL A 107 -6.74 -7.74 2.29
N ALA A 108 -6.90 -9.04 2.53
CA ALA A 108 -7.96 -9.56 3.41
C ALA A 108 -7.84 -8.99 4.83
N ALA A 109 -6.62 -8.97 5.40
CA ALA A 109 -6.39 -8.43 6.73
C ALA A 109 -6.57 -6.89 6.80
N VAL A 110 -6.27 -6.15 5.73
CA VAL A 110 -6.59 -4.72 5.64
C VAL A 110 -8.10 -4.50 5.62
N ARG A 111 -8.84 -5.26 4.78
CA ARG A 111 -10.31 -5.19 4.70
C ARG A 111 -10.96 -5.43 6.07
N GLU A 112 -10.56 -6.49 6.74
CA GLU A 112 -11.08 -6.83 8.07
C GLU A 112 -10.88 -5.69 9.07
N ARG A 113 -9.67 -5.11 9.13
CA ARG A 113 -9.38 -4.01 10.06
C ARG A 113 -10.09 -2.73 9.68
N ALA A 114 -10.17 -2.41 8.39
CA ALA A 114 -10.88 -1.24 7.91
C ALA A 114 -12.39 -1.32 8.22
N GLN A 115 -13.00 -2.49 8.01
CA GLN A 115 -14.39 -2.75 8.40
C GLN A 115 -14.59 -2.63 9.91
N GLY A 116 -13.69 -3.20 10.71
CA GLY A 116 -13.73 -3.10 12.17
C GLY A 116 -13.62 -1.66 12.68
N LYS A 117 -13.05 -0.76 11.88
CA LYS A 117 -12.97 0.69 12.13
C LYS A 117 -14.14 1.48 11.50
N GLY A 118 -15.12 0.81 10.91
CA GLY A 118 -16.32 1.43 10.34
C GLY A 118 -16.16 1.98 8.91
N ALA A 119 -15.06 1.68 8.22
CA ALA A 119 -14.88 2.13 6.84
C ALA A 119 -15.92 1.45 5.91
N PRO A 120 -16.71 2.23 5.13
CA PRO A 120 -17.74 1.66 4.25
C PRO A 120 -17.15 1.05 2.95
N ARG A 121 -15.92 1.39 2.61
CA ARG A 121 -15.22 0.93 1.40
C ARG A 121 -13.71 1.01 1.56
N LEU A 122 -13.00 0.24 0.72
CA LEU A 122 -11.55 0.30 0.56
C LEU A 122 -11.23 0.82 -0.84
N VAL A 123 -10.45 1.88 -0.93
CA VAL A 123 -10.00 2.51 -2.19
C VAL A 123 -8.49 2.32 -2.32
N LEU A 124 -8.00 2.17 -3.53
CA LEU A 124 -6.56 2.12 -3.82
C LEU A 124 -6.28 2.73 -5.19
N HIS A 125 -5.04 3.12 -5.41
CA HIS A 125 -4.53 3.53 -6.71
C HIS A 125 -3.46 2.55 -7.18
N THR A 126 -3.41 2.32 -8.48
CA THR A 126 -2.36 1.50 -9.11
C THR A 126 -1.91 2.15 -10.40
N ALA A 127 -0.63 2.02 -10.73
CA ALA A 127 -0.10 2.53 -12.00
C ALA A 127 -0.85 1.89 -13.18
N SER A 128 -1.23 2.68 -14.18
CA SER A 128 -1.92 2.17 -15.38
C SER A 128 -1.15 1.07 -16.10
N LYS A 129 0.20 1.14 -16.08
CA LYS A 129 1.10 0.15 -16.66
C LYS A 129 1.30 -1.10 -15.78
N ASN A 130 0.80 -1.12 -14.54
CA ASN A 130 0.91 -2.28 -13.64
C ASN A 130 -0.24 -3.27 -13.87
N GLN A 131 -0.23 -3.94 -15.03
CA GLN A 131 -1.28 -4.89 -15.39
C GLN A 131 -1.43 -6.01 -14.36
N SER A 132 -0.32 -6.51 -13.83
CA SER A 132 -0.34 -7.57 -12.80
C SER A 132 -1.10 -7.16 -11.52
N ALA A 133 -0.95 -5.92 -11.07
CA ALA A 133 -1.70 -5.42 -9.92
C ALA A 133 -3.17 -5.20 -10.27
N ARG A 134 -3.48 -4.66 -11.46
CA ARG A 134 -4.86 -4.47 -11.93
C ARG A 134 -5.62 -5.79 -11.99
N ASP A 135 -5.03 -6.81 -12.58
CA ASP A 135 -5.62 -8.16 -12.65
C ASP A 135 -5.79 -8.77 -11.26
N PHE A 136 -4.80 -8.60 -10.38
CA PHE A 136 -4.86 -9.07 -9.00
C PHE A 136 -6.01 -8.42 -8.22
N PHE A 137 -6.15 -7.11 -8.29
CA PHE A 137 -7.22 -6.40 -7.59
C PHE A 137 -8.59 -6.68 -8.19
N ALA A 138 -8.71 -6.79 -9.52
CA ALA A 138 -9.95 -7.21 -10.18
C ALA A 138 -10.41 -8.59 -9.69
N ALA A 139 -9.48 -9.56 -9.58
CA ALA A 139 -9.75 -10.89 -9.03
C ALA A 139 -10.12 -10.89 -7.53
N LEU A 140 -9.91 -9.78 -6.82
CA LEU A 140 -10.35 -9.55 -5.44
C LEU A 140 -11.66 -8.73 -5.36
N GLY A 141 -12.31 -8.47 -6.50
CA GLY A 141 -13.57 -7.75 -6.57
C GLY A 141 -13.45 -6.22 -6.51
N PHE A 142 -12.26 -5.67 -6.74
CA PHE A 142 -12.11 -4.22 -6.97
C PHE A 142 -12.54 -3.90 -8.40
N ARG A 143 -13.20 -2.76 -8.57
CA ARG A 143 -13.58 -2.20 -9.87
C ARG A 143 -12.88 -0.88 -10.11
N GLU A 144 -12.56 -0.57 -11.33
CA GLU A 144 -12.03 0.76 -11.70
C GLU A 144 -13.13 1.81 -11.56
N THR A 145 -12.78 2.95 -10.94
CA THR A 145 -13.74 4.05 -10.68
C THR A 145 -13.20 5.41 -11.12
N MET A 146 -11.89 5.55 -11.29
CA MET A 146 -11.23 6.80 -11.61
C MET A 146 -10.04 6.53 -12.54
N ILE A 147 -9.75 7.48 -13.43
CA ILE A 147 -8.57 7.48 -14.29
C ILE A 147 -7.83 8.80 -14.07
N GLU A 148 -6.55 8.75 -13.79
CA GLU A 148 -5.68 9.92 -13.74
C GLU A 148 -5.10 10.19 -15.13
N LEU A 149 -5.20 11.43 -15.61
CA LEU A 149 -4.61 11.89 -16.86
C LEU A 149 -3.59 12.98 -16.54
N THR A 150 -2.41 12.91 -17.15
CA THR A 150 -1.32 13.88 -16.98
C THR A 150 -0.97 14.51 -18.31
N ALA A 151 -0.71 15.81 -18.32
CA ALA A 151 -0.12 16.53 -19.43
C ALA A 151 1.08 17.35 -18.91
N GLU A 152 2.21 17.25 -19.60
CA GLU A 152 3.37 18.10 -19.31
C GLU A 152 3.10 19.53 -19.80
N LEU A 153 3.58 20.54 -19.05
CA LEU A 153 3.38 21.97 -19.33
C LEU A 153 4.69 22.65 -19.75
#